data_dffc1cbdab0e8ec2f5b659a86dba2c54
#
_entry.id   dffc1cbdab0e8ec2f5b659a86dba2c54
#
_cell.length_a   1.000
_cell.length_b   1.000
_cell.length_c   1.000
_cell.angle_alpha   90.00
_cell.angle_beta   90.00
_cell.angle_gamma   90.00
#
_symmetry.space_group_name_H-M   'P 1'
#
loop_
_entity.id
_entity.type
_entity.pdbx_description
1 polymer ?
#
loop_
_entity_poly.entity_id
_entity_poly.type
_entity_poly.pdbx_seq_one_letter_code
_entity_poly.pdbx_strand_id
1 'polypeptide(L)'
;SSFRGVKGYVVATGSKDKVLWQQLIEFINQPQYVKARYVATGEIPPLKAMIDDPVIKNDQKASAVAIQSARAVAMPGIPEMGEVWGPANAALELSLTGKQAPQAALDNAVKQITMQIEAMQASNQ
;
A
#
# COMPACT_ATOMS: atom_id res chain seq x y z
N SER A 1 10.07 11.65 0.68
CA SER A 1 9.79 10.26 1.11
C SER A 1 8.41 9.84 0.59
N SER A 2 8.18 8.55 0.53
CA SER A 2 6.90 7.95 0.15
C SER A 2 6.35 7.11 1.31
N PHE A 3 5.09 6.74 1.25
CA PHE A 3 4.56 5.70 2.13
C PHE A 3 4.96 4.32 1.62
N ARG A 4 5.21 3.41 2.56
CA ARG A 4 5.39 1.98 2.32
C ARG A 4 4.11 1.27 2.78
N GLY A 5 3.32 0.80 1.81
CA GLY A 5 2.19 -0.08 2.06
C GLY A 5 2.64 -1.55 2.16
N VAL A 6 1.91 -2.34 2.93
CA VAL A 6 2.10 -3.80 3.05
C VAL A 6 0.77 -4.47 2.74
N LYS A 7 0.80 -5.48 1.89
CA LYS A 7 -0.34 -6.38 1.66
C LYS A 7 -0.04 -7.73 2.32
N GLY A 8 -1.02 -8.32 2.95
CA GLY A 8 -0.84 -9.60 3.64
C GLY A 8 -2.08 -10.48 3.52
N TYR A 9 -1.89 -11.76 3.72
CA TYR A 9 -2.98 -12.72 3.88
C TYR A 9 -3.27 -12.91 5.36
N VAL A 10 -4.53 -12.90 5.72
CA VAL A 10 -5.00 -13.15 7.09
C VAL A 10 -6.05 -14.25 7.09
N VAL A 11 -6.05 -15.07 8.13
CA VAL A 11 -7.08 -16.08 8.34
C VAL A 11 -8.14 -15.50 9.26
N ALA A 12 -9.39 -15.43 8.78
CA ALA A 12 -10.50 -14.92 9.59
C ALA A 12 -10.74 -15.80 10.83
N THR A 13 -11.10 -15.17 11.94
CA THR A 13 -11.36 -15.89 13.21
C THR A 13 -12.45 -16.95 13.09
N GLY A 14 -13.48 -16.72 12.25
CA GLY A 14 -14.58 -17.65 11.96
C GLY A 14 -14.27 -18.74 10.96
N SER A 15 -13.05 -18.82 10.39
CA SER A 15 -12.67 -19.88 9.44
C SER A 15 -12.70 -21.26 10.11
N LYS A 16 -13.32 -22.23 9.44
CA LYS A 16 -13.44 -23.61 9.97
C LYS A 16 -12.11 -24.35 9.95
N ASP A 17 -11.33 -24.22 8.87
CA ASP A 17 -10.09 -24.98 8.64
C ASP A 17 -8.86 -24.06 8.69
N LYS A 18 -8.56 -23.50 9.86
CA LYS A 18 -7.44 -22.54 10.03
C LYS A 18 -6.09 -23.13 9.64
N VAL A 19 -5.89 -24.42 9.91
CA VAL A 19 -4.65 -25.14 9.57
C VAL A 19 -4.47 -25.23 8.05
N LEU A 20 -5.53 -25.55 7.32
CA LEU A 20 -5.49 -25.61 5.85
C LEU A 20 -5.20 -24.24 5.23
N TRP A 21 -5.81 -23.18 5.75
CA TRP A 21 -5.53 -21.82 5.30
C TRP A 21 -4.10 -21.40 5.58
N GLN A 22 -3.56 -21.75 6.75
CA GLN A 22 -2.16 -21.50 7.06
C GLN A 22 -1.23 -22.23 6.08
N GLN A 23 -1.48 -23.51 5.82
CA GLN A 23 -0.72 -24.30 4.85
C GLN A 23 -0.79 -23.69 3.45
N LEU A 24 -1.96 -23.20 3.02
CA LEU A 24 -2.09 -22.49 1.75
C LEU A 24 -1.25 -21.21 1.70
N ILE A 25 -1.28 -20.40 2.76
CA ILE A 25 -0.48 -19.18 2.84
C ILE A 25 1.01 -19.52 2.79
N GLU A 26 1.46 -20.53 3.51
CA GLU A 26 2.85 -20.99 3.49
C GLU A 26 3.23 -21.51 2.09
N PHE A 27 2.37 -22.28 1.44
CA PHE A 27 2.58 -22.79 0.09
C PHE A 27 2.77 -21.68 -0.94
N ILE A 28 1.85 -20.70 -1.01
CA ILE A 28 1.92 -19.62 -2.00
C ILE A 28 3.06 -18.65 -1.74
N ASN A 29 3.65 -18.66 -0.55
CA ASN A 29 4.81 -17.84 -0.18
C ASN A 29 6.14 -18.59 -0.29
N GLN A 30 6.15 -19.82 -0.80
CA GLN A 30 7.41 -20.50 -1.11
C GLN A 30 8.19 -19.74 -2.19
N PRO A 31 9.53 -19.72 -2.14
CA PRO A 31 10.37 -18.91 -3.03
C PRO A 31 10.06 -19.07 -4.53
N GLN A 32 9.79 -20.29 -4.99
CA GLN A 32 9.48 -20.55 -6.40
C GLN A 32 8.18 -19.86 -6.85
N TYR A 33 7.13 -19.84 -6.03
CA TYR A 33 5.86 -19.20 -6.38
C TYR A 33 5.94 -17.67 -6.25
N VAL A 34 6.67 -17.19 -5.26
CA VAL A 34 6.95 -15.76 -5.08
C VAL A 34 7.75 -15.23 -6.27
N LYS A 35 8.77 -15.96 -6.73
CA LYS A 35 9.55 -15.63 -7.92
C LYS A 35 8.69 -15.62 -9.18
N ALA A 36 7.86 -16.65 -9.38
CA ALA A 36 6.95 -16.72 -10.52
C ALA A 36 5.98 -15.54 -10.55
N ARG A 37 5.44 -15.15 -9.41
CA ARG A 37 4.57 -13.98 -9.25
C ARG A 37 5.29 -12.68 -9.60
N TYR A 38 6.52 -12.50 -9.11
CA TYR A 38 7.34 -11.35 -9.46
C TYR A 38 7.56 -11.24 -10.98
N VAL A 39 7.94 -12.33 -11.64
CA VAL A 39 8.16 -12.36 -13.09
C VAL A 39 6.88 -12.02 -13.85
N ALA A 40 5.73 -12.49 -13.38
CA ALA A 40 4.44 -12.26 -14.04
C ALA A 40 3.86 -10.86 -13.81
N THR A 41 4.06 -10.28 -12.62
CA THR A 41 3.35 -9.06 -12.18
C THR A 41 4.26 -7.87 -11.89
N GLY A 42 5.56 -8.09 -11.70
CA GLY A 42 6.50 -7.08 -11.20
C GLY A 42 6.33 -6.74 -9.72
N GLU A 43 5.49 -7.48 -8.98
CA GLU A 43 5.25 -7.26 -7.56
C GLU A 43 6.46 -7.71 -6.73
N ILE A 44 7.12 -6.76 -6.05
CA ILE A 44 8.36 -7.01 -5.33
C ILE A 44 8.12 -7.97 -4.16
N PRO A 45 8.89 -9.07 -4.09
CA PRO A 45 8.72 -10.07 -3.05
C PRO A 45 8.99 -9.53 -1.64
N PRO A 46 8.15 -9.87 -0.65
CA PRO A 46 8.40 -9.50 0.75
C PRO A 46 9.45 -10.38 1.44
N LEU A 47 9.89 -11.46 0.78
CA LEU A 47 10.84 -12.42 1.34
C LEU A 47 12.27 -11.89 1.30
N LYS A 48 12.91 -11.75 2.45
CA LYS A 48 14.32 -11.33 2.55
C LYS A 48 15.26 -12.24 1.76
N ALA A 49 14.99 -13.55 1.71
CA ALA A 49 15.76 -14.52 0.94
C ALA A 49 15.76 -14.26 -0.57
N MET A 50 14.79 -13.48 -1.09
CA MET A 50 14.68 -13.16 -2.51
C MET A 50 15.45 -11.91 -2.91
N ILE A 51 15.98 -11.15 -1.97
CA ILE A 51 16.70 -9.89 -2.25
C ILE A 51 17.94 -10.14 -3.12
N ASP A 52 18.60 -11.26 -2.91
CA ASP A 52 19.81 -11.64 -3.65
C ASP A 52 19.53 -12.53 -4.87
N ASP A 53 18.27 -12.84 -5.17
CA ASP A 53 17.93 -13.57 -6.40
C ASP A 53 18.32 -12.73 -7.63
N PRO A 54 19.10 -13.28 -8.59
CA PRO A 54 19.59 -12.55 -9.75
C PRO A 54 18.49 -11.88 -10.58
N VAL A 55 17.28 -12.48 -10.63
CA VAL A 55 16.14 -11.93 -11.38
C VAL A 55 15.66 -10.61 -10.75
N ILE A 56 15.77 -10.47 -9.44
CA ILE A 56 15.37 -9.25 -8.72
C ILE A 56 16.55 -8.27 -8.64
N LYS A 57 17.74 -8.78 -8.29
CA LYS A 57 18.93 -7.95 -8.09
C LYS A 57 19.36 -7.21 -9.36
N ASN A 58 19.16 -7.81 -10.53
CA ASN A 58 19.50 -7.22 -11.81
C ASN A 58 18.36 -6.39 -12.45
N ASP A 59 17.20 -6.35 -11.82
CA ASP A 59 16.07 -5.54 -12.29
C ASP A 59 16.21 -4.09 -11.79
N GLN A 60 16.34 -3.14 -12.72
CA GLN A 60 16.43 -1.72 -12.41
C GLN A 60 15.20 -1.19 -11.68
N LYS A 61 13.99 -1.70 -12.00
CA LYS A 61 12.76 -1.29 -11.34
C LYS A 61 12.75 -1.76 -9.88
N ALA A 62 13.14 -3.01 -9.63
CA ALA A 62 13.24 -3.54 -8.28
C ALA A 62 14.28 -2.78 -7.45
N SER A 63 15.43 -2.44 -8.04
CA SER A 63 16.46 -1.62 -7.38
C SER A 63 15.96 -0.23 -7.03
N ALA A 64 15.24 0.45 -7.93
CA ALA A 64 14.67 1.77 -7.67
C ALA A 64 13.64 1.74 -6.53
N VAL A 65 12.77 0.72 -6.52
CA VAL A 65 11.78 0.54 -5.45
C VAL A 65 12.46 0.19 -4.12
N ALA A 66 13.52 -0.62 -4.12
CA ALA A 66 14.27 -0.94 -2.91
C ALA A 66 14.91 0.31 -2.29
N ILE A 67 15.54 1.16 -3.11
CA ILE A 67 16.12 2.45 -2.67
C ILE A 67 15.02 3.35 -2.09
N GLN A 68 13.89 3.47 -2.77
CA GLN A 68 12.76 4.27 -2.32
C GLN A 68 12.16 3.71 -1.03
N SER A 69 12.00 2.38 -0.93
CA SER A 69 11.45 1.72 0.26
C SER A 69 12.33 1.89 1.50
N ALA A 70 13.65 1.95 1.34
CA ALA A 70 14.58 2.20 2.44
C ALA A 70 14.39 3.60 3.08
N ARG A 71 13.84 4.56 2.31
CA ARG A 71 13.55 5.93 2.73
C ARG A 71 12.06 6.17 3.03
N ALA A 72 11.24 5.17 2.82
CA ALA A 72 9.80 5.28 2.98
C ALA A 72 9.38 5.20 4.45
N VAL A 73 8.34 5.92 4.79
CA VAL A 73 7.69 5.85 6.10
C VAL A 73 6.57 4.82 6.02
N ALA A 74 6.41 4.00 7.06
CA ALA A 74 5.27 3.10 7.13
C ALA A 74 3.96 3.91 7.08
N MET A 75 3.03 3.47 6.24
CA MET A 75 1.71 4.11 6.19
C MET A 75 1.02 3.93 7.53
N PRO A 76 0.48 5.00 8.14
CA PRO A 76 -0.24 4.89 9.40
C PRO A 76 -1.41 3.91 9.29
N GLY A 77 -1.54 3.00 10.26
CA GLY A 77 -2.63 2.03 10.34
C GLY A 77 -3.86 2.53 11.10
N ILE A 78 -4.02 3.84 11.25
CA ILE A 78 -5.14 4.48 11.94
C ILE A 78 -6.32 4.70 10.98
N PRO A 79 -7.58 4.64 11.46
CA PRO A 79 -8.77 4.84 10.62
C PRO A 79 -8.76 6.16 9.84
N GLU A 80 -8.27 7.23 10.45
CA GLU A 80 -8.16 8.57 9.87
C GLU A 80 -7.39 8.60 8.55
N MET A 81 -6.45 7.69 8.36
CA MET A 81 -5.69 7.59 7.10
C MET A 81 -6.59 7.22 5.91
N GLY A 82 -7.71 6.54 6.15
CA GLY A 82 -8.72 6.23 5.15
C GLY A 82 -9.33 7.47 4.52
N GLU A 83 -9.54 8.52 5.31
CA GLU A 83 -10.18 9.77 4.91
C GLU A 83 -9.29 10.65 4.00
N VAL A 84 -7.99 10.36 3.96
CA VAL A 84 -7.03 11.15 3.16
C VAL A 84 -7.14 10.87 1.66
N TRP A 85 -7.39 9.61 1.28
CA TRP A 85 -7.21 9.17 -0.11
C TRP A 85 -8.23 9.75 -1.09
N GLY A 86 -9.50 9.83 -0.70
CA GLY A 86 -10.56 10.38 -1.53
C GLY A 86 -10.27 11.84 -1.93
N PRO A 87 -10.18 12.76 -0.98
CA PRO A 87 -9.89 14.17 -1.27
C PRO A 87 -8.54 14.40 -1.95
N ALA A 88 -7.49 13.65 -1.58
CA ALA A 88 -6.18 13.77 -2.21
C ALA A 88 -6.21 13.38 -3.70
N ASN A 89 -6.86 12.26 -4.04
CA ASN A 89 -7.02 11.83 -5.42
C ASN A 89 -7.87 12.83 -6.24
N ALA A 90 -8.95 13.37 -5.65
CA ALA A 90 -9.76 14.39 -6.29
C ALA A 90 -8.96 15.67 -6.58
N ALA A 91 -8.11 16.11 -5.64
CA ALA A 91 -7.26 17.28 -5.83
C ALA A 91 -6.26 17.06 -6.98
N LEU A 92 -5.65 15.87 -7.06
CA LEU A 92 -4.76 15.51 -8.17
C LEU A 92 -5.50 15.53 -9.51
N GLU A 93 -6.67 14.91 -9.59
CA GLU A 93 -7.49 14.88 -10.81
C GLU A 93 -7.87 16.29 -11.28
N LEU A 94 -8.39 17.12 -10.37
CA LEU A 94 -8.80 18.50 -10.67
C LEU A 94 -7.63 19.35 -11.15
N SER A 95 -6.45 19.17 -10.54
CA SER A 95 -5.23 19.88 -10.91
C SER A 95 -4.70 19.42 -12.27
N LEU A 96 -4.60 18.12 -12.50
CA LEU A 96 -4.05 17.54 -13.73
C LEU A 96 -4.95 17.79 -14.94
N THR A 97 -6.27 17.87 -14.73
CA THR A 97 -7.22 18.17 -15.79
C THR A 97 -7.43 19.68 -16.03
N GLY A 98 -6.74 20.53 -15.26
CA GLY A 98 -6.87 21.99 -15.37
C GLY A 98 -8.21 22.56 -14.88
N LYS A 99 -9.03 21.74 -14.21
CA LYS A 99 -10.34 22.16 -13.68
C LYS A 99 -10.21 23.08 -12.47
N GLN A 100 -9.11 22.98 -11.75
CA GLN A 100 -8.81 23.82 -10.57
C GLN A 100 -7.32 24.11 -10.48
N ALA A 101 -6.97 25.30 -9.97
CA ALA A 101 -5.59 25.63 -9.69
C ALA A 101 -5.01 24.66 -8.61
N PRO A 102 -3.77 24.17 -8.76
CA PRO A 102 -3.20 23.15 -7.88
C PRO A 102 -3.27 23.52 -6.39
N GLN A 103 -2.93 24.77 -6.03
CA GLN A 103 -2.99 25.22 -4.64
C GLN A 103 -4.40 25.17 -4.08
N ALA A 104 -5.39 25.67 -4.84
CA ALA A 104 -6.79 25.68 -4.41
C ALA A 104 -7.34 24.24 -4.27
N ALA A 105 -6.93 23.32 -5.16
CA ALA A 105 -7.33 21.92 -5.08
C ALA A 105 -6.77 21.25 -3.81
N LEU A 106 -5.51 21.52 -3.47
CA LEU A 106 -4.87 21.00 -2.24
C LEU A 106 -5.50 21.61 -0.97
N ASP A 107 -5.75 22.91 -0.95
CA ASP A 107 -6.40 23.57 0.19
C ASP A 107 -7.81 23.01 0.44
N ASN A 108 -8.56 22.72 -0.62
CA ASN A 108 -9.87 22.09 -0.53
C ASN A 108 -9.78 20.65 -0.03
N ALA A 109 -8.78 19.89 -0.49
CA ALA A 109 -8.55 18.52 0.00
C ALA A 109 -8.24 18.52 1.50
N VAL A 110 -7.38 19.41 1.97
CA VAL A 110 -7.07 19.54 3.41
C VAL A 110 -8.32 19.84 4.22
N LYS A 111 -9.16 20.78 3.78
CA LYS A 111 -10.44 21.08 4.45
C LYS A 111 -11.36 19.88 4.54
N GLN A 112 -11.52 19.14 3.42
CA GLN A 112 -12.37 17.95 3.39
C GLN A 112 -11.84 16.84 4.32
N ILE A 113 -10.53 16.57 4.29
CA ILE A 113 -9.89 15.59 5.17
C ILE A 113 -10.14 15.96 6.64
N THR A 114 -9.90 17.21 7.01
CA THR A 114 -10.12 17.67 8.41
C THR A 114 -11.57 17.47 8.83
N MET A 115 -12.52 17.91 8.02
CA MET A 115 -13.96 17.74 8.31
C MET A 115 -14.37 16.27 8.46
N GLN A 116 -13.87 15.38 7.60
CA GLN A 116 -14.17 13.96 7.65
C GLN A 116 -13.60 13.29 8.92
N ILE A 117 -12.37 13.65 9.29
CA ILE A 117 -11.74 13.17 10.53
C ILE A 117 -12.50 13.66 11.76
N GLU A 118 -12.88 14.94 11.82
CA GLU A 118 -13.66 15.50 12.91
C GLU A 118 -15.03 14.80 13.05
N ALA A 119 -15.73 14.58 11.93
CA ALA A 119 -17.00 13.87 11.91
C ALA A 119 -16.87 12.42 12.40
N MET A 120 -15.81 11.72 11.99
CA MET A 120 -15.53 10.35 12.42
C MET A 120 -15.23 10.30 13.93
N GLN A 121 -14.46 11.23 14.46
CA GLN A 121 -14.14 11.30 15.89
C GLN A 121 -15.38 11.62 16.73
N ALA A 122 -16.26 12.49 16.25
CA ALA A 122 -17.52 12.81 16.91
C ALA A 122 -18.50 11.62 16.97
N SER A 123 -18.46 10.75 15.94
CA SER A 123 -19.33 9.55 15.88
C SER A 123 -18.87 8.40 16.80
N ASN A 124 -17.63 8.46 17.30
CA ASN A 124 -17.03 7.44 18.16
C ASN A 124 -17.08 7.83 19.66
N GLN A 125 -17.68 8.97 20.00
CA GLN A 125 -17.95 9.41 21.38
C GLN A 125 -19.38 9.07 21.80
#